data_343221b401962ac519afd29a1b4e849e
#
_entry.id   343221b401962ac519afd29a1b4e849e
#
_cell.length_a   1.000
_cell.length_b   1.000
_cell.length_c   1.000
_cell.angle_alpha   90.00
_cell.angle_beta   90.00
_cell.angle_gamma   90.00
#
_symmetry.space_group_name_H-M   'P 1'
#
loop_
_entity.id
_entity.type
_entity.pdbx_description
1 polymer ?
#
loop_
_entity_poly.entity_id
_entity_poly.type
_entity_poly.pdbx_seq_one_letter_code
_entity_poly.pdbx_strand_id
1 'polypeptide(L)'
;LMMNSYMEAHINDDDFSIDGAKKQYNSLIELVKSVLGENAFFSESDQRHKFNGAVYDSIMIPFSLFPKRDIIKHSDEIRTEIESLKRDNKDYKDWIYAGTNAAKRIRSRVNAVMEILNRIIQNNGIAYTETRQRFFAPEVREKLYHPGCICSYCGNRILSINDCEIDHIVPFDLGGPTEIENAQLLHKWCNRSKGNRIQSDIDFEDDILEDDEDNS
;
A
#
# COMPACT_ATOMS: atom_id res chain seq x y z
N LEU A 1 12.73 -2.02 13.56
CA LEU A 1 12.16 -0.69 13.84
C LEU A 1 10.71 -0.54 13.35
N MET A 2 10.37 -0.82 12.09
CA MET A 2 8.98 -0.73 11.60
C MET A 2 8.02 -1.69 12.30
N MET A 3 8.42 -2.94 12.53
CA MET A 3 7.60 -3.95 13.20
C MET A 3 7.33 -3.58 14.66
N ASN A 4 8.32 -3.04 15.36
CA ASN A 4 8.14 -2.58 16.74
C ASN A 4 7.15 -1.40 16.82
N SER A 5 7.29 -0.40 15.93
CA SER A 5 6.37 0.75 15.90
C SER A 5 4.94 0.34 15.55
N TYR A 6 4.77 -0.65 14.67
CA TYR A 6 3.46 -1.21 14.35
C TYR A 6 2.87 -1.95 15.56
N MET A 7 3.66 -2.79 16.22
CA MET A 7 3.23 -3.51 17.42
C MET A 7 2.92 -2.57 18.59
N GLU A 8 3.75 -1.51 18.79
CA GLU A 8 3.49 -0.48 19.81
C GLU A 8 2.21 0.30 19.53
N ALA A 9 1.91 0.60 18.27
CA ALA A 9 0.68 1.30 17.87
C ALA A 9 -0.59 0.47 18.12
N HIS A 10 -0.48 -0.88 18.04
CA HIS A 10 -1.63 -1.79 18.17
C HIS A 10 -1.64 -2.63 19.44
N ILE A 11 -0.71 -2.41 20.39
CA ILE A 11 -0.62 -3.21 21.63
C ILE A 11 -1.85 -3.06 22.55
N ASN A 12 -2.56 -1.93 22.41
CA ASN A 12 -3.77 -1.60 23.16
C ASN A 12 -4.98 -1.39 22.23
N ASP A 13 -4.92 -1.90 21.00
CA ASP A 13 -5.99 -1.80 20.03
C ASP A 13 -6.97 -2.96 20.28
N ASP A 14 -8.02 -2.71 21.07
CA ASP A 14 -9.05 -3.70 21.40
C ASP A 14 -9.81 -4.17 20.16
N ASP A 15 -9.79 -3.41 19.06
CA ASP A 15 -10.43 -3.71 17.79
C ASP A 15 -9.53 -4.50 16.83
N PHE A 16 -8.27 -4.80 17.21
CA PHE A 16 -7.35 -5.57 16.35
C PHE A 16 -7.76 -7.04 16.24
N SER A 17 -8.42 -7.39 15.16
CA SER A 17 -8.80 -8.77 14.87
C SER A 17 -7.62 -9.61 14.37
N ILE A 18 -7.05 -10.44 15.25
CA ILE A 18 -6.01 -11.41 14.88
C ILE A 18 -6.49 -12.35 13.77
N ASP A 19 -7.73 -12.78 13.80
CA ASP A 19 -8.29 -13.67 12.79
C ASP A 19 -8.49 -12.96 11.45
N GLY A 20 -8.88 -11.68 11.47
CA GLY A 20 -8.92 -10.81 10.30
C GLY A 20 -7.53 -10.66 9.66
N ALA A 21 -6.51 -10.35 10.46
CA ALA A 21 -5.13 -10.22 10.00
C ALA A 21 -4.60 -11.54 9.41
N LYS A 22 -4.88 -12.69 10.05
CA LYS A 22 -4.52 -14.02 9.53
C LYS A 22 -5.20 -14.31 8.19
N LYS A 23 -6.49 -13.97 8.06
CA LYS A 23 -7.24 -14.18 6.82
C LYS A 23 -6.66 -13.34 5.68
N GLN A 24 -6.36 -12.08 5.92
CA GLN A 24 -5.73 -11.20 4.93
C GLN A 24 -4.34 -11.70 4.53
N TYR A 25 -3.52 -12.08 5.50
CA TYR A 25 -2.20 -12.62 5.27
C TYR A 25 -2.23 -13.91 4.43
N ASN A 26 -3.08 -14.88 4.79
CA ASN A 26 -3.23 -16.12 4.05
C ASN A 26 -3.71 -15.87 2.62
N SER A 27 -4.67 -14.96 2.46
CA SER A 27 -5.18 -14.58 1.15
C SER A 27 -4.13 -13.89 0.27
N LEU A 28 -3.17 -13.15 0.87
CA LEU A 28 -2.04 -12.58 0.14
C LEU A 28 -1.03 -13.66 -0.26
N ILE A 29 -0.71 -14.60 0.62
CA ILE A 29 0.14 -15.76 0.31
C ILE A 29 -0.42 -16.57 -0.87
N GLU A 30 -1.73 -16.85 -0.85
CA GLU A 30 -2.41 -17.57 -1.93
C GLU A 30 -2.35 -16.80 -3.25
N LEU A 31 -2.54 -15.47 -3.22
CA LEU A 31 -2.37 -14.60 -4.39
C LEU A 31 -0.94 -14.70 -4.95
N VAL A 32 0.07 -14.54 -4.11
CA VAL A 32 1.47 -14.62 -4.54
C VAL A 32 1.78 -15.99 -5.15
N LYS A 33 1.34 -17.08 -4.53
CA LYS A 33 1.52 -18.43 -5.05
C LYS A 33 0.78 -18.65 -6.37
N SER A 34 -0.41 -18.11 -6.53
CA SER A 34 -1.15 -18.23 -7.79
C SER A 34 -0.45 -17.52 -8.96
N VAL A 35 0.22 -16.41 -8.67
CA VAL A 35 0.94 -15.62 -9.68
C VAL A 35 2.35 -16.16 -9.94
N LEU A 36 3.13 -16.41 -8.90
CA LEU A 36 4.57 -16.74 -8.98
C LEU A 36 4.89 -18.22 -8.77
N GLY A 37 3.89 -19.04 -8.43
CA GLY A 37 4.07 -20.47 -8.18
C GLY A 37 4.68 -20.79 -6.81
N GLU A 38 4.94 -22.07 -6.58
CA GLU A 38 5.47 -22.58 -5.30
C GLU A 38 6.87 -22.07 -4.95
N ASN A 39 7.65 -21.68 -5.96
CA ASN A 39 9.01 -21.15 -5.80
C ASN A 39 9.05 -19.63 -5.64
N ALA A 40 7.92 -19.00 -5.39
CA ALA A 40 7.79 -17.54 -5.27
C ALA A 40 8.88 -16.90 -4.38
N PHE A 41 9.16 -17.52 -3.24
CA PHE A 41 10.06 -16.99 -2.21
C PHE A 41 11.46 -17.62 -2.20
N PHE A 42 11.85 -18.28 -3.28
CA PHE A 42 13.20 -18.85 -3.40
C PHE A 42 14.08 -17.94 -4.26
N SER A 43 15.38 -17.93 -3.93
CA SER A 43 16.37 -17.32 -4.81
C SER A 43 16.84 -18.36 -5.84
N GLU A 44 16.99 -17.96 -7.09
CA GLU A 44 17.49 -18.86 -8.15
C GLU A 44 18.96 -19.23 -7.98
N SER A 45 19.71 -18.48 -7.19
CA SER A 45 21.13 -18.74 -6.93
C SER A 45 21.37 -19.93 -5.97
N ASP A 46 20.34 -20.39 -5.26
CA ASP A 46 20.46 -21.50 -4.32
C ASP A 46 19.92 -22.80 -4.94
N GLN A 47 20.81 -23.66 -5.38
CA GLN A 47 20.48 -25.01 -5.89
C GLN A 47 19.68 -25.87 -4.89
N ARG A 48 19.62 -25.46 -3.63
CA ARG A 48 18.90 -26.16 -2.55
C ARG A 48 17.45 -25.76 -2.40
N HIS A 49 16.92 -24.86 -3.25
CA HIS A 49 15.54 -24.36 -3.20
C HIS A 49 15.07 -23.98 -1.77
N LYS A 50 15.89 -23.17 -1.10
CA LYS A 50 15.57 -22.72 0.26
C LYS A 50 14.76 -21.42 0.24
N PHE A 51 13.83 -21.32 1.16
CA PHE A 51 13.14 -20.08 1.47
C PHE A 51 14.14 -18.95 1.76
N ASN A 52 13.93 -17.81 1.11
CA ASN A 52 14.74 -16.62 1.29
C ASN A 52 13.88 -15.48 1.83
N GLY A 53 14.09 -15.09 3.09
CA GLY A 53 13.33 -14.02 3.75
C GLY A 53 13.44 -12.67 3.06
N ALA A 54 14.57 -12.37 2.40
CA ALA A 54 14.72 -11.13 1.66
C ALA A 54 13.92 -11.12 0.35
N VAL A 55 13.80 -12.26 -0.33
CA VAL A 55 12.88 -12.43 -1.48
C VAL A 55 11.44 -12.32 -1.01
N TYR A 56 11.11 -12.95 0.12
CA TYR A 56 9.77 -12.88 0.72
C TYR A 56 9.34 -11.42 0.97
N ASP A 57 10.14 -10.64 1.69
CA ASP A 57 9.84 -9.23 1.98
C ASP A 57 9.64 -8.42 0.70
N SER A 58 10.53 -8.63 -0.30
CA SER A 58 10.51 -7.88 -1.55
C SER A 58 9.27 -8.14 -2.41
N ILE A 59 8.60 -9.27 -2.20
CA ILE A 59 7.39 -9.67 -2.93
C ILE A 59 6.13 -9.36 -2.11
N MET A 60 6.08 -9.79 -0.84
CA MET A 60 4.88 -9.64 -0.02
C MET A 60 4.48 -8.20 0.19
N ILE A 61 5.45 -7.30 0.44
CA ILE A 61 5.16 -5.89 0.68
C ILE A 61 4.52 -5.24 -0.56
N PRO A 62 5.13 -5.28 -1.76
CA PRO A 62 4.50 -4.72 -2.95
C PRO A 62 3.15 -5.36 -3.29
N PHE A 63 3.02 -6.69 -3.25
CA PHE A 63 1.77 -7.35 -3.56
C PHE A 63 0.62 -6.97 -2.62
N SER A 64 0.90 -6.59 -1.38
CA SER A 64 -0.12 -6.12 -0.44
C SER A 64 -0.66 -4.73 -0.77
N LEU A 65 0.03 -3.95 -1.60
CA LEU A 65 -0.28 -2.56 -1.93
C LEU A 65 -1.11 -2.38 -3.22
N PHE A 66 -1.33 -3.47 -3.97
CA PHE A 66 -2.10 -3.42 -5.22
C PHE A 66 -3.39 -4.23 -5.11
N PRO A 67 -4.47 -3.81 -5.80
CA PRO A 67 -5.70 -4.58 -5.87
C PRO A 67 -5.46 -5.97 -6.45
N LYS A 68 -5.96 -7.02 -5.78
CA LYS A 68 -5.77 -8.41 -6.21
C LYS A 68 -6.21 -8.67 -7.64
N ARG A 69 -7.34 -8.06 -8.06
CA ARG A 69 -7.87 -8.19 -9.42
C ARG A 69 -6.88 -7.74 -10.48
N ASP A 70 -6.13 -6.65 -10.19
CA ASP A 70 -5.21 -6.04 -11.13
C ASP A 70 -3.92 -6.89 -11.23
N ILE A 71 -3.46 -7.44 -10.10
CA ILE A 71 -2.38 -8.42 -10.07
C ILE A 71 -2.75 -9.68 -10.87
N ILE A 72 -3.96 -10.23 -10.65
CA ILE A 72 -4.42 -11.44 -11.35
C ILE A 72 -4.56 -11.17 -12.84
N LYS A 73 -5.09 -10.03 -13.24
CA LYS A 73 -5.27 -9.62 -14.63
C LYS A 73 -3.94 -9.63 -15.41
N HIS A 74 -2.85 -9.29 -14.75
CA HIS A 74 -1.51 -9.17 -15.34
C HIS A 74 -0.54 -10.26 -14.86
N SER A 75 -1.05 -11.38 -14.35
CA SER A 75 -0.26 -12.42 -13.67
C SER A 75 0.92 -12.96 -14.48
N ASP A 76 0.74 -13.20 -15.76
CA ASP A 76 1.79 -13.79 -16.62
C ASP A 76 2.94 -12.80 -16.88
N GLU A 77 2.60 -11.53 -17.09
CA GLU A 77 3.60 -10.47 -17.28
C GLU A 77 4.36 -10.21 -15.98
N ILE A 78 3.66 -10.11 -14.85
CA ILE A 78 4.25 -9.95 -13.52
C ILE A 78 5.18 -11.11 -13.20
N ARG A 79 4.76 -12.35 -13.46
CA ARG A 79 5.58 -13.55 -13.26
C ARG A 79 6.88 -13.45 -14.06
N THR A 80 6.78 -13.20 -15.36
CA THR A 80 7.92 -13.12 -16.27
C THR A 80 8.94 -12.09 -15.81
N GLU A 81 8.49 -10.91 -15.44
CA GLU A 81 9.36 -9.81 -15.01
C GLU A 81 10.02 -10.07 -13.64
N ILE A 82 9.30 -10.65 -12.68
CA ILE A 82 9.86 -10.99 -11.36
C ILE A 82 10.86 -12.15 -11.49
N GLU A 83 10.61 -13.14 -12.33
CA GLU A 83 11.56 -14.21 -12.62
C GLU A 83 12.82 -13.66 -13.29
N SER A 84 12.67 -12.75 -14.25
CA SER A 84 13.81 -12.06 -14.86
C SER A 84 14.59 -11.23 -13.84
N LEU A 85 13.91 -10.47 -12.96
CA LEU A 85 14.54 -9.74 -11.88
C LEU A 85 15.39 -10.66 -10.98
N LYS A 86 14.84 -11.79 -10.56
CA LYS A 86 15.53 -12.78 -9.72
C LYS A 86 16.73 -13.43 -10.43
N ARG A 87 16.58 -13.72 -11.73
CA ARG A 87 17.59 -14.42 -12.52
C ARG A 87 18.70 -13.52 -13.06
N ASP A 88 18.36 -12.32 -13.54
CA ASP A 88 19.27 -11.55 -14.39
C ASP A 88 19.81 -10.28 -13.71
N ASN A 89 19.10 -9.72 -12.71
CA ASN A 89 19.50 -8.49 -12.07
C ASN A 89 20.58 -8.73 -11.01
N LYS A 90 21.79 -8.23 -11.25
CA LYS A 90 22.94 -8.40 -10.35
C LYS A 90 22.76 -7.70 -9.03
N ASP A 91 22.18 -6.49 -9.04
CA ASP A 91 21.98 -5.69 -7.85
C ASP A 91 20.92 -6.33 -6.94
N TYR A 92 19.82 -6.83 -7.52
CA TYR A 92 18.80 -7.55 -6.77
C TYR A 92 19.37 -8.81 -6.10
N LYS A 93 20.18 -9.59 -6.83
CA LYS A 93 20.88 -10.75 -6.26
C LYS A 93 21.76 -10.37 -5.07
N ASP A 94 22.50 -9.25 -5.15
CA ASP A 94 23.31 -8.76 -4.04
C ASP A 94 22.43 -8.34 -2.83
N TRP A 95 21.29 -7.67 -3.06
CA TRP A 95 20.41 -7.23 -1.99
C TRP A 95 19.72 -8.37 -1.23
N ILE A 96 19.56 -9.54 -1.84
CA ILE A 96 18.93 -10.73 -1.24
C ILE A 96 19.94 -11.75 -0.67
N TYR A 97 21.25 -11.54 -0.88
CA TYR A 97 22.28 -12.51 -0.51
C TYR A 97 22.93 -12.23 0.84
N ALA A 98 23.49 -11.04 1.07
CA ALA A 98 24.21 -10.68 2.28
C ALA A 98 23.79 -9.31 2.83
N GLY A 99 23.91 -9.11 4.14
CA GLY A 99 23.53 -7.84 4.79
C GLY A 99 22.07 -7.44 4.55
N THR A 100 21.19 -8.42 4.47
CA THR A 100 19.79 -8.28 4.06
C THR A 100 18.95 -7.39 4.97
N ASN A 101 19.41 -7.16 6.22
CA ASN A 101 18.73 -6.32 7.21
C ASN A 101 19.08 -4.82 7.10
N ALA A 102 20.03 -4.45 6.25
CA ALA A 102 20.35 -3.04 6.04
C ALA A 102 19.16 -2.30 5.38
N ALA A 103 18.74 -1.18 5.97
CA ALA A 103 17.57 -0.42 5.51
C ALA A 103 17.63 -0.05 4.02
N LYS A 104 18.82 0.30 3.50
CA LYS A 104 19.03 0.59 2.08
C LYS A 104 18.72 -0.63 1.21
N ARG A 105 19.21 -1.83 1.59
CA ARG A 105 18.97 -3.07 0.83
C ARG A 105 17.51 -3.50 0.85
N ILE A 106 16.84 -3.34 2.01
CA ILE A 106 15.39 -3.60 2.13
C ILE A 106 14.62 -2.71 1.15
N ARG A 107 14.87 -1.40 1.19
CA ARG A 107 14.20 -0.45 0.28
C ARG A 107 14.48 -0.79 -1.19
N SER A 108 15.74 -1.04 -1.54
CA SER A 108 16.12 -1.32 -2.94
C SER A 108 15.41 -2.55 -3.50
N ARG A 109 15.38 -3.68 -2.76
CA ARG A 109 14.71 -4.91 -3.25
C ARG A 109 13.19 -4.79 -3.30
N VAL A 110 12.58 -4.08 -2.34
CA VAL A 110 11.13 -3.80 -2.34
C VAL A 110 10.78 -2.88 -3.51
N ASN A 111 11.55 -1.81 -3.72
CA ASN A 111 11.31 -0.86 -4.82
C ASN A 111 11.45 -1.54 -6.19
N ALA A 112 12.39 -2.46 -6.36
CA ALA A 112 12.55 -3.18 -7.63
C ALA A 112 11.26 -3.94 -8.04
N VAL A 113 10.59 -4.59 -7.09
CA VAL A 113 9.31 -5.27 -7.35
C VAL A 113 8.17 -4.25 -7.50
N MET A 114 8.17 -3.17 -6.69
CA MET A 114 7.19 -2.08 -6.83
C MET A 114 7.23 -1.44 -8.22
N GLU A 115 8.41 -1.21 -8.78
CA GLU A 115 8.58 -0.66 -10.13
C GLU A 115 7.98 -1.58 -11.20
N ILE A 116 8.18 -2.89 -11.06
CA ILE A 116 7.57 -3.87 -11.95
C ILE A 116 6.05 -3.79 -11.90
N LEU A 117 5.46 -3.84 -10.69
CA LEU A 117 4.01 -3.79 -10.52
C LEU A 117 3.41 -2.46 -11.01
N ASN A 118 4.05 -1.33 -10.68
CA ASN A 118 3.62 -0.02 -11.14
C ASN A 118 3.64 0.07 -12.67
N ARG A 119 4.71 -0.38 -13.31
CA ARG A 119 4.84 -0.34 -14.77
C ARG A 119 3.79 -1.18 -15.47
N ILE A 120 3.52 -2.37 -14.96
CA ILE A 120 2.59 -3.32 -15.58
C ILE A 120 1.14 -2.93 -15.31
N ILE A 121 0.79 -2.62 -14.05
CA ILE A 121 -0.60 -2.42 -13.64
C ILE A 121 -1.08 -1.01 -13.99
N GLN A 122 -0.25 0.01 -13.80
CA GLN A 122 -0.66 1.41 -14.02
C GLN A 122 -0.43 1.88 -15.46
N ASN A 123 0.26 1.11 -16.28
CA ASN A 123 0.59 1.42 -17.69
C ASN A 123 1.17 2.84 -17.89
N ASN A 124 1.63 3.45 -16.81
CA ASN A 124 2.25 4.76 -16.79
C ASN A 124 3.68 4.53 -16.32
N GLY A 125 4.64 4.74 -17.19
CA GLY A 125 6.07 4.71 -16.88
C GLY A 125 6.49 5.74 -15.85
N ILE A 126 5.82 5.75 -14.70
CA ILE A 126 6.25 6.48 -13.53
C ILE A 126 7.37 5.65 -12.93
N ALA A 127 8.58 5.89 -13.41
CA ALA A 127 9.77 5.49 -12.69
C ALA A 127 9.60 5.93 -11.23
N TYR A 128 9.69 4.99 -10.32
CA TYR A 128 9.77 5.27 -8.89
C TYR A 128 11.11 5.96 -8.66
N THR A 129 11.16 7.25 -8.91
CA THR A 129 12.30 8.06 -8.52
C THR A 129 12.25 8.19 -7.00
N GLU A 130 13.42 8.17 -6.35
CA GLU A 130 13.61 8.36 -4.90
C GLU A 130 13.01 9.67 -4.35
N THR A 131 12.29 10.41 -5.19
CA THR A 131 11.74 11.75 -4.93
C THR A 131 10.24 11.84 -5.10
N ARG A 132 9.47 10.75 -4.89
CA ARG A 132 8.02 10.89 -4.87
C ARG A 132 7.63 11.83 -3.73
N GLN A 133 7.21 13.04 -4.08
CA GLN A 133 6.80 14.05 -3.13
C GLN A 133 5.53 13.56 -2.41
N ARG A 134 5.63 13.32 -1.10
CA ARG A 134 4.50 12.85 -0.28
C ARG A 134 3.51 13.97 0.04
N PHE A 135 3.99 15.20 0.11
CA PHE A 135 3.16 16.33 0.53
C PHE A 135 2.74 17.17 -0.67
N PHE A 136 1.47 17.50 -0.71
CA PHE A 136 0.96 18.45 -1.67
C PHE A 136 1.59 19.82 -1.46
N ALA A 137 1.84 20.54 -2.56
CA ALA A 137 2.28 21.92 -2.49
C ALA A 137 1.20 22.78 -1.79
N PRO A 138 1.60 23.78 -0.99
CA PRO A 138 0.65 24.66 -0.27
C PRO A 138 -0.43 25.26 -1.16
N GLU A 139 -0.09 25.56 -2.41
CA GLU A 139 -0.99 26.14 -3.41
C GLU A 139 -2.15 25.23 -3.77
N VAL A 140 -2.02 23.91 -3.59
CA VAL A 140 -3.11 22.95 -3.84
C VAL A 140 -4.23 23.16 -2.83
N ARG A 141 -3.90 23.44 -1.55
CA ARG A 141 -4.89 23.77 -0.54
C ARG A 141 -5.65 25.04 -0.86
N GLU A 142 -4.94 26.07 -1.34
CA GLU A 142 -5.55 27.32 -1.75
C GLU A 142 -6.48 27.17 -2.98
N LYS A 143 -6.12 26.27 -3.89
CA LYS A 143 -6.96 25.96 -5.06
C LYS A 143 -8.24 25.19 -4.71
N LEU A 144 -8.15 24.28 -3.76
CA LEU A 144 -9.29 23.43 -3.38
C LEU A 144 -10.20 24.12 -2.36
N TYR A 145 -9.65 24.99 -1.50
CA TYR A 145 -10.44 25.69 -0.50
C TYR A 145 -11.20 26.87 -1.10
N HIS A 146 -12.50 26.90 -0.86
CA HIS A 146 -13.37 28.04 -1.14
C HIS A 146 -14.43 28.16 -0.03
N PRO A 147 -15.01 29.36 0.22
CA PRO A 147 -16.08 29.51 1.17
C PRO A 147 -17.25 28.58 0.86
N GLY A 148 -17.60 27.72 1.81
CA GLY A 148 -18.67 26.74 1.64
C GLY A 148 -18.23 25.36 1.18
N CYS A 149 -16.92 25.10 0.99
CA CYS A 149 -16.44 23.75 0.71
C CYS A 149 -16.77 22.79 1.86
N ILE A 150 -16.93 21.51 1.51
CA ILE A 150 -17.30 20.45 2.44
C ILE A 150 -16.12 19.49 2.63
N CYS A 151 -16.04 18.87 3.79
CA CYS A 151 -15.11 17.79 4.08
C CYS A 151 -15.52 16.53 3.32
N SER A 152 -14.63 15.98 2.50
CA SER A 152 -14.91 14.77 1.72
C SER A 152 -15.12 13.52 2.59
N TYR A 153 -14.74 13.55 3.88
CA TYR A 153 -14.89 12.42 4.79
C TYR A 153 -16.25 12.43 5.51
N CYS A 154 -16.65 13.55 6.10
CA CYS A 154 -17.85 13.63 6.94
C CYS A 154 -19.00 14.43 6.31
N GLY A 155 -18.85 14.99 5.11
CA GLY A 155 -19.86 15.79 4.42
C GLY A 155 -20.16 17.16 5.05
N ASN A 156 -19.56 17.50 6.20
CA ASN A 156 -19.81 18.77 6.88
C ASN A 156 -18.97 19.91 6.30
N ARG A 157 -19.49 21.14 6.43
CA ARG A 157 -18.82 22.35 5.95
C ARG A 157 -17.49 22.60 6.67
N ILE A 158 -16.44 22.93 5.90
CA ILE A 158 -15.17 23.42 6.42
C ILE A 158 -15.28 24.93 6.62
N LEU A 159 -15.14 25.39 7.86
CA LEU A 159 -15.39 26.79 8.23
C LEU A 159 -14.18 27.70 7.97
N SER A 160 -12.98 27.14 8.02
CA SER A 160 -11.73 27.87 7.82
C SER A 160 -10.70 27.02 7.10
N ILE A 161 -9.88 27.67 6.26
CA ILE A 161 -8.71 27.01 5.62
C ILE A 161 -7.72 26.47 6.68
N ASN A 162 -7.73 27.02 7.87
CA ASN A 162 -6.88 26.55 8.97
C ASN A 162 -7.41 25.28 9.64
N ASP A 163 -8.68 24.91 9.42
CA ASP A 163 -9.31 23.72 9.99
C ASP A 163 -9.22 22.50 9.08
N CYS A 164 -8.68 22.68 7.86
CA CYS A 164 -8.55 21.58 6.91
C CYS A 164 -7.10 21.25 6.57
N GLU A 165 -6.93 20.02 6.09
CA GLU A 165 -5.73 19.49 5.49
C GLU A 165 -6.08 18.88 4.15
N ILE A 166 -5.07 18.83 3.26
CA ILE A 166 -5.18 18.05 2.02
C ILE A 166 -4.75 16.65 2.33
N ASP A 167 -5.55 15.72 1.87
CA ASP A 167 -5.26 14.31 1.93
C ASP A 167 -5.36 13.68 0.53
N HIS A 168 -4.78 12.50 0.36
CA HIS A 168 -4.89 11.72 -0.85
C HIS A 168 -6.21 10.95 -0.87
N ILE A 169 -6.97 11.01 -1.97
CA ILE A 169 -8.17 10.18 -2.18
C ILE A 169 -7.75 8.70 -2.14
N VAL A 170 -6.82 8.31 -2.99
CA VAL A 170 -6.08 7.05 -2.88
C VAL A 170 -4.83 7.32 -2.04
N PRO A 171 -4.67 6.73 -0.85
CA PRO A 171 -3.56 7.01 0.04
C PRO A 171 -2.19 6.89 -0.63
N PHE A 172 -1.27 7.79 -0.26
CA PHE A 172 0.09 7.79 -0.78
C PHE A 172 0.80 6.45 -0.56
N ASP A 173 0.61 5.85 0.61
CA ASP A 173 1.21 4.56 0.97
C ASP A 173 0.61 3.40 0.17
N LEU A 174 -0.58 3.58 -0.43
CA LEU A 174 -1.22 2.65 -1.36
C LEU A 174 -0.93 2.98 -2.83
N GLY A 175 0.04 3.85 -3.09
CA GLY A 175 0.45 4.19 -4.44
C GLY A 175 -0.25 5.41 -5.05
N GLY A 176 -1.16 6.08 -4.32
CA GLY A 176 -1.85 7.28 -4.79
C GLY A 176 -0.89 8.40 -5.19
N PRO A 177 -1.03 9.04 -6.37
CA PRO A 177 -0.15 10.13 -6.80
C PRO A 177 -0.40 11.40 -5.99
N THR A 178 0.64 12.24 -5.82
CA THR A 178 0.51 13.56 -5.20
C THR A 178 0.21 14.61 -6.28
N GLU A 179 -0.95 14.44 -6.91
CA GLU A 179 -1.49 15.28 -7.98
C GLU A 179 -2.85 15.83 -7.54
N ILE A 180 -3.27 16.97 -8.12
CA ILE A 180 -4.48 17.67 -7.68
C ILE A 180 -5.74 16.79 -7.88
N GLU A 181 -5.73 15.92 -8.86
CA GLU A 181 -6.81 14.97 -9.18
C GLU A 181 -6.99 13.90 -8.10
N ASN A 182 -5.93 13.63 -7.33
CA ASN A 182 -5.95 12.72 -6.17
C ASN A 182 -5.96 13.47 -4.84
N ALA A 183 -6.24 14.77 -4.84
CA ALA A 183 -6.28 15.61 -3.65
C ALA A 183 -7.72 15.83 -3.19
N GLN A 184 -7.94 15.76 -1.87
CA GLN A 184 -9.22 16.07 -1.25
C GLN A 184 -9.02 16.94 -0.01
N LEU A 185 -10.05 17.72 0.36
CA LEU A 185 -10.06 18.50 1.60
C LEU A 185 -10.79 17.76 2.71
N LEU A 186 -10.14 17.59 3.83
CA LEU A 186 -10.69 17.00 5.04
C LEU A 186 -10.49 17.94 6.22
N HIS A 187 -11.40 17.91 7.22
CA HIS A 187 -11.06 18.47 8.53
C HIS A 187 -9.81 17.78 9.08
N LYS A 188 -9.00 18.46 9.85
CA LYS A 188 -7.78 17.88 10.47
C LYS A 188 -8.07 16.61 11.26
N TRP A 189 -9.20 16.60 12.00
CA TRP A 189 -9.62 15.41 12.73
C TRP A 189 -10.04 14.28 11.79
N CYS A 190 -10.83 14.58 10.75
CA CYS A 190 -11.28 13.62 9.76
C CYS A 190 -10.10 12.99 9.00
N ASN A 191 -9.07 13.79 8.69
CA ASN A 191 -7.84 13.29 8.07
C ASN A 191 -7.14 12.25 8.94
N ARG A 192 -7.01 12.52 10.24
CA ARG A 192 -6.43 11.58 11.20
C ARG A 192 -7.28 10.31 11.36
N SER A 193 -8.60 10.45 11.39
CA SER A 193 -9.55 9.33 11.48
C SER A 193 -9.55 8.46 10.22
N LYS A 194 -9.43 9.05 9.04
CA LYS A 194 -9.32 8.32 7.77
C LYS A 194 -8.02 7.51 7.70
N GLY A 195 -6.89 8.12 8.10
CA GLY A 195 -5.58 7.47 7.99
C GLY A 195 -5.29 7.00 6.55
N ASN A 196 -4.85 5.74 6.40
CA ASN A 196 -4.51 5.13 5.11
C ASN A 196 -5.68 4.34 4.48
N ARG A 197 -6.94 4.55 4.94
CA ARG A 197 -8.12 3.88 4.35
C ARG A 197 -8.60 4.63 3.12
N ILE A 198 -9.15 3.89 2.15
CA ILE A 198 -9.87 4.48 1.01
C ILE A 198 -11.29 4.82 1.48
N GLN A 199 -11.86 5.93 1.02
CA GLN A 199 -13.18 6.40 1.45
C GLN A 199 -14.29 5.37 1.21
N SER A 200 -14.25 4.65 0.08
CA SER A 200 -15.21 3.59 -0.23
C SER A 200 -15.24 2.44 0.77
N ASP A 201 -14.12 2.21 1.47
CA ASP A 201 -14.04 1.13 2.46
C ASP A 201 -14.68 1.54 3.80
N ILE A 202 -14.80 2.85 4.03
CA ILE A 202 -15.39 3.44 5.24
C ILE A 202 -16.91 3.47 5.15
N ASP A 203 -17.44 3.82 3.98
CA ASP A 203 -18.89 3.89 3.73
C ASP A 203 -19.56 2.51 3.82
N PHE A 204 -18.83 1.42 3.62
CA PHE A 204 -19.31 0.04 3.77
C PHE A 204 -19.39 -0.44 5.23
N GLU A 205 -18.61 0.14 6.15
CA GLU A 205 -18.62 -0.26 7.57
C GLU A 205 -19.81 0.38 8.31
N ASP A 206 -20.22 1.60 7.93
CA ASP A 206 -21.35 2.30 8.54
C ASP A 206 -22.71 1.69 8.14
N ASP A 207 -22.83 1.11 6.92
CA ASP A 207 -24.06 0.44 6.45
C ASP A 207 -24.33 -0.93 7.13
N ILE A 208 -23.33 -1.52 7.79
CA ILE A 208 -23.47 -2.83 8.46
C ILE A 208 -23.99 -2.71 9.90
N LEU A 209 -23.94 -1.52 10.49
CA LEU A 209 -24.34 -1.30 11.89
C LEU A 209 -25.80 -0.87 12.10
N GLU A 210 -26.57 -0.63 11.03
CA GLU A 210 -27.98 -0.17 11.15
C GLU A 210 -29.05 -1.26 11.10
N ASP A 211 -28.70 -2.55 10.86
CA ASP A 211 -29.71 -3.60 10.67
C ASP A 211 -30.04 -4.49 11.90
N ASP A 212 -29.49 -4.23 13.08
CA ASP A 212 -29.71 -5.08 14.27
C ASP A 212 -30.60 -4.49 15.40
N GLU A 213 -31.28 -3.36 15.20
CA GLU A 213 -32.24 -2.84 16.18
C GLU A 213 -33.67 -2.74 15.60
N ASP A 214 -34.31 -3.85 15.28
CA ASP A 214 -35.78 -3.96 15.38
C ASP A 214 -36.27 -5.41 15.27
N ASN A 215 -36.12 -6.18 16.34
CA ASN A 215 -36.99 -7.34 16.58
C ASN A 215 -37.00 -7.76 18.06
N SER A 216 -37.80 -7.09 18.84
CA SER A 216 -38.26 -7.62 20.14
C SER A 216 -39.71 -7.20 20.39
#